data_38630ee4020edf5a95aa00b2e49ad242
#
_entry.id   38630ee4020edf5a95aa00b2e49ad242
#
_cell.length_a   1.000
_cell.length_b   1.000
_cell.length_c   1.000
_cell.angle_alpha   90.00
_cell.angle_beta   90.00
_cell.angle_gamma   90.00
#
_symmetry.space_group_name_H-M   'P 1'
#
loop_
_entity.id
_entity.type
_entity.pdbx_description
1 polymer ?
#
loop_
_entity_poly.entity_id
_entity_poly.type
_entity_poly.pdbx_seq_one_letter_code
_entity_poly.pdbx_strand_id
1 'polypeptide(L)'
;MSAESAELKVAHLDADAFYVSIELRRHPELRGLPVIVAGSGPRAVVTTASYEARKYGVGSAMPAARARRLCPQAVVLAPDFTTYREASREVMEIVRAHVERVEVVGLDEAYLDLTGLFSPRAAMRRLIAEIGARTELTCSVGIGPNKLVAKVASDAEKPAGFVVLTREQACARFAQAAPGLVPGIGPKTAARLAELGLTTLGAVGAAPESALVQRFGPNLGVELGRRARFEHDGVIGAARKVVSESRERTFDYDVSDPAQLRESLQTMTDELCASLHAHGRSGRTIGIKIRLDDFSTATRAHTIEAPTNDVERVTSVALRLLAEYAPARPVRLLGVRVAGLTSDAPVMLAVSTDADAAGDDDSNEVLDQLSLRV
;
A
#
# COMPACT_ATOMS: atom_id res chain seq x y z
N MET A 1 -31.82 4.63 -18.56
CA MET A 1 -30.46 4.91 -18.08
C MET A 1 -29.81 5.82 -19.08
N SER A 2 -29.34 7.01 -18.66
CA SER A 2 -28.60 7.90 -19.55
C SER A 2 -27.26 7.26 -19.93
N ALA A 3 -26.69 7.56 -21.11
CA ALA A 3 -25.40 7.05 -21.57
C ALA A 3 -24.29 7.34 -20.52
N GLU A 4 -24.38 8.45 -19.82
CA GLU A 4 -23.49 8.85 -18.74
C GLU A 4 -23.51 7.89 -17.53
N SER A 5 -24.65 7.28 -17.22
CA SER A 5 -24.77 6.28 -16.14
C SER A 5 -24.12 4.94 -16.50
N ALA A 6 -24.00 4.60 -17.79
CA ALA A 6 -23.39 3.34 -18.24
C ALA A 6 -21.84 3.37 -18.13
N GLU A 7 -21.22 4.53 -18.00
CA GLU A 7 -19.77 4.68 -17.88
C GLU A 7 -19.26 4.75 -16.43
N LEU A 8 -20.14 5.03 -15.45
CA LEU A 8 -19.75 5.14 -14.04
C LEU A 8 -19.79 3.79 -13.34
N LYS A 9 -18.75 2.98 -13.52
CA LYS A 9 -18.72 1.58 -13.07
C LYS A 9 -17.94 1.36 -11.79
N VAL A 10 -17.02 2.26 -11.46
CA VAL A 10 -16.08 2.09 -10.36
C VAL A 10 -16.06 3.32 -9.48
N ALA A 11 -16.20 3.15 -8.16
CA ALA A 11 -15.79 4.14 -7.19
C ALA A 11 -14.49 3.72 -6.50
N HIS A 12 -13.69 4.70 -6.13
CA HIS A 12 -12.62 4.58 -5.16
C HIS A 12 -12.99 5.43 -3.95
N LEU A 13 -13.07 4.80 -2.78
CA LEU A 13 -13.30 5.43 -1.50
C LEU A 13 -11.99 5.43 -0.72
N ASP A 14 -11.67 6.54 -0.08
CA ASP A 14 -10.42 6.73 0.68
C ASP A 14 -10.72 7.60 1.90
N ALA A 15 -10.46 7.07 3.10
CA ALA A 15 -10.67 7.82 4.34
C ALA A 15 -9.56 8.84 4.54
N ASP A 16 -9.95 10.11 4.71
CA ASP A 16 -9.03 11.25 4.74
C ASP A 16 -8.15 11.25 5.98
N ALA A 17 -6.81 11.24 5.77
CA ALA A 17 -5.80 11.21 6.84
C ALA A 17 -6.12 10.19 7.93
N PHE A 18 -6.53 8.98 7.53
CA PHE A 18 -7.20 7.95 8.34
C PHE A 18 -6.64 7.79 9.75
N TYR A 19 -5.35 7.48 9.90
CA TYR A 19 -4.77 7.25 11.24
C TYR A 19 -4.82 8.51 12.11
N VAL A 20 -4.53 9.68 11.53
CA VAL A 20 -4.65 10.95 12.27
C VAL A 20 -6.11 11.21 12.65
N SER A 21 -7.06 10.93 11.75
CA SER A 21 -8.49 11.14 12.03
C SER A 21 -8.97 10.28 13.20
N ILE A 22 -8.47 9.05 13.33
CA ILE A 22 -8.75 8.19 14.48
C ILE A 22 -8.11 8.76 15.76
N GLU A 23 -6.85 9.21 15.70
CA GLU A 23 -6.21 9.82 16.85
C GLU A 23 -6.92 11.11 17.29
N LEU A 24 -7.42 11.93 16.36
CA LEU A 24 -8.21 13.13 16.68
C LEU A 24 -9.60 12.84 17.27
N ARG A 25 -10.13 11.63 17.11
CA ARG A 25 -11.32 11.16 17.85
C ARG A 25 -10.97 10.85 19.31
N ARG A 26 -9.79 10.27 19.55
CA ARG A 26 -9.27 9.93 20.88
C ARG A 26 -8.73 11.15 21.62
N HIS A 27 -8.23 12.14 20.87
CA HIS A 27 -7.59 13.37 21.35
C HIS A 27 -8.23 14.60 20.67
N PRO A 28 -9.50 14.94 21.02
CA PRO A 28 -10.23 16.04 20.38
C PRO A 28 -9.55 17.41 20.54
N GLU A 29 -8.76 17.58 21.60
CA GLU A 29 -7.97 18.79 21.89
C GLU A 29 -6.89 19.08 20.85
N LEU A 30 -6.51 18.07 20.05
CA LEU A 30 -5.51 18.21 18.98
C LEU A 30 -6.12 18.64 17.63
N ARG A 31 -7.45 18.79 17.54
CA ARG A 31 -8.11 19.22 16.31
C ARG A 31 -7.63 20.61 15.89
N GLY A 32 -7.30 20.77 14.62
CA GLY A 32 -6.76 22.02 14.07
C GLY A 32 -5.27 22.23 14.31
N LEU A 33 -4.60 21.38 15.08
CA LEU A 33 -3.14 21.41 15.25
C LEU A 33 -2.43 20.52 14.22
N PRO A 34 -1.17 20.81 13.90
CA PRO A 34 -0.35 19.88 13.15
C PRO A 34 -0.11 18.61 13.98
N VAL A 35 -0.58 17.46 13.49
CA VAL A 35 -0.41 16.14 14.11
C VAL A 35 0.28 15.20 13.12
N ILE A 36 1.22 14.43 13.63
CA ILE A 36 1.99 13.43 12.87
C ILE A 36 1.89 12.10 13.61
N VAL A 37 1.46 11.06 12.92
CA VAL A 37 1.57 9.69 13.43
C VAL A 37 2.86 9.09 12.87
N ALA A 38 3.76 8.68 13.76
CA ALA A 38 5.07 8.14 13.37
C ALA A 38 5.64 7.23 14.46
N GLY A 39 6.48 6.27 14.09
CA GLY A 39 7.24 5.48 15.03
C GLY A 39 8.23 6.33 15.86
N SER A 40 8.76 5.74 16.93
CA SER A 40 9.65 6.43 17.90
C SER A 40 11.13 6.26 17.61
N GLY A 41 11.55 5.25 16.83
CA GLY A 41 12.95 4.94 16.56
C GLY A 41 13.68 5.99 15.69
N PRO A 42 15.02 5.96 15.67
CA PRO A 42 15.84 6.91 14.90
C PRO A 42 15.63 6.81 13.39
N ARG A 43 15.13 5.66 12.91
CA ARG A 43 14.79 5.38 11.50
C ARG A 43 13.31 5.35 11.23
N ALA A 44 12.51 5.80 12.19
CA ALA A 44 11.06 5.86 12.05
C ALA A 44 10.64 6.73 10.87
N VAL A 45 9.54 6.36 10.25
CA VAL A 45 8.89 7.11 9.18
C VAL A 45 7.52 7.61 9.62
N VAL A 46 7.07 8.67 8.97
CA VAL A 46 5.70 9.17 9.11
C VAL A 46 4.74 8.15 8.50
N THR A 47 3.84 7.64 9.30
CA THR A 47 2.72 6.79 8.84
C THR A 47 1.68 7.65 8.15
N THR A 48 1.24 8.74 8.82
CA THR A 48 0.37 9.77 8.21
C THR A 48 0.56 11.11 8.91
N ALA A 49 0.05 12.18 8.28
CA ALA A 49 0.11 13.55 8.80
C ALA A 49 -1.24 14.23 8.58
N SER A 50 -1.65 15.06 9.55
CA SER A 50 -2.83 15.92 9.43
C SER A 50 -2.67 16.92 8.27
N TYR A 51 -3.77 17.44 7.77
CA TYR A 51 -3.71 18.46 6.71
C TYR A 51 -2.98 19.72 7.15
N GLU A 52 -3.04 20.05 8.46
CA GLU A 52 -2.26 21.14 9.06
C GLU A 52 -0.76 20.85 8.95
N ALA A 53 -0.32 19.64 9.26
CA ALA A 53 1.10 19.26 9.12
C ALA A 53 1.54 19.18 7.66
N ARG A 54 0.66 18.73 6.75
CA ARG A 54 0.95 18.70 5.30
C ARG A 54 1.22 20.07 4.70
N LYS A 55 0.67 21.17 5.25
CA LYS A 55 0.98 22.55 4.83
C LYS A 55 2.46 22.91 5.02
N TYR A 56 3.17 22.23 5.93
CA TYR A 56 4.61 22.38 6.14
C TYR A 56 5.44 21.40 5.30
N GLY A 57 4.81 20.66 4.37
CA GLY A 57 5.48 19.69 3.52
C GLY A 57 5.72 18.32 4.18
N VAL A 58 5.06 18.02 5.30
CA VAL A 58 5.11 16.70 5.94
C VAL A 58 4.17 15.74 5.21
N GLY A 59 4.63 14.52 4.93
CA GLY A 59 3.83 13.50 4.27
C GLY A 59 4.21 12.08 4.70
N SER A 60 3.37 11.10 4.34
CA SER A 60 3.60 9.68 4.60
C SER A 60 4.93 9.21 3.99
N ALA A 61 5.54 8.19 4.59
CA ALA A 61 6.84 7.63 4.26
C ALA A 61 8.06 8.59 4.43
N MET A 62 7.84 9.84 4.85
CA MET A 62 8.93 10.75 5.17
C MET A 62 9.65 10.30 6.45
N PRO A 63 11.00 10.38 6.53
CA PRO A 63 11.70 10.15 7.79
C PRO A 63 11.17 11.07 8.90
N ALA A 64 10.82 10.52 10.06
CA ALA A 64 10.23 11.27 11.19
C ALA A 64 11.13 12.42 11.65
N ALA A 65 12.46 12.23 11.62
CA ALA A 65 13.42 13.30 11.91
C ALA A 65 13.32 14.48 10.94
N ARG A 66 13.04 14.23 9.65
CA ARG A 66 12.80 15.30 8.67
C ARG A 66 11.47 15.99 8.91
N ALA A 67 10.42 15.22 9.20
CA ALA A 67 9.10 15.77 9.49
C ALA A 67 9.14 16.74 10.70
N ARG A 68 9.82 16.34 11.79
CA ARG A 68 10.03 17.21 12.97
C ARG A 68 10.81 18.48 12.64
N ARG A 69 11.74 18.47 11.70
CA ARG A 69 12.42 19.70 11.26
C ARG A 69 11.54 20.62 10.43
N LEU A 70 10.65 20.04 9.59
CA LEU A 70 9.72 20.82 8.76
C LEU A 70 8.58 21.42 9.57
N CYS A 71 8.12 20.73 10.61
CA CYS A 71 7.02 21.16 11.47
C CYS A 71 7.36 20.91 12.95
N PRO A 72 8.24 21.75 13.57
CA PRO A 72 8.71 21.55 14.95
C PRO A 72 7.58 21.61 16.00
N GLN A 73 6.50 22.33 15.70
CA GLN A 73 5.33 22.49 16.55
C GLN A 73 4.34 21.32 16.45
N ALA A 74 4.58 20.35 15.58
CA ALA A 74 3.66 19.22 15.42
C ALA A 74 3.66 18.31 16.66
N VAL A 75 2.46 17.90 17.07
CA VAL A 75 2.30 16.81 18.03
C VAL A 75 2.58 15.49 17.32
N VAL A 76 3.50 14.70 17.87
CA VAL A 76 3.85 13.39 17.31
C VAL A 76 3.28 12.29 18.18
N LEU A 77 2.44 11.45 17.59
CA LEU A 77 1.78 10.32 18.26
C LEU A 77 2.37 9.01 17.73
N ALA A 78 2.48 8.01 18.60
CA ALA A 78 2.83 6.66 18.19
C ALA A 78 1.66 6.00 17.45
N PRO A 79 1.89 5.16 16.42
CA PRO A 79 0.81 4.46 15.73
C PRO A 79 0.18 3.37 16.64
N ASP A 80 -1.15 3.26 16.61
CA ASP A 80 -1.94 2.21 17.25
C ASP A 80 -2.69 1.41 16.17
N PHE A 81 -1.99 0.44 15.57
CA PHE A 81 -2.55 -0.33 14.47
C PHE A 81 -3.72 -1.22 14.89
N THR A 82 -3.83 -1.60 16.15
CA THR A 82 -4.98 -2.36 16.65
C THR A 82 -6.26 -1.55 16.54
N THR A 83 -6.25 -0.34 17.07
CA THR A 83 -7.38 0.62 16.94
C THR A 83 -7.66 0.96 15.47
N TYR A 84 -6.61 1.10 14.64
CA TYR A 84 -6.81 1.41 13.22
C TYR A 84 -7.46 0.26 12.44
N ARG A 85 -7.11 -0.99 12.73
CA ARG A 85 -7.76 -2.17 12.14
C ARG A 85 -9.23 -2.29 12.55
N GLU A 86 -9.55 -1.98 13.81
CA GLU A 86 -10.93 -1.97 14.29
C GLU A 86 -11.78 -0.90 13.57
N ALA A 87 -11.28 0.32 13.48
CA ALA A 87 -11.96 1.40 12.76
C ALA A 87 -12.10 1.10 11.26
N SER A 88 -11.08 0.51 10.64
CA SER A 88 -11.14 0.03 9.26
C SER A 88 -12.23 -1.02 9.06
N ARG A 89 -12.34 -1.99 9.97
CA ARG A 89 -13.38 -3.04 9.92
C ARG A 89 -14.77 -2.42 9.97
N GLU A 90 -15.02 -1.47 10.87
CA GLU A 90 -16.29 -0.76 10.97
C GLU A 90 -16.63 -0.01 9.66
N VAL A 91 -15.68 0.74 9.09
CA VAL A 91 -15.87 1.41 7.81
C VAL A 91 -16.19 0.41 6.69
N MET A 92 -15.43 -0.68 6.60
CA MET A 92 -15.61 -1.67 5.53
C MET A 92 -16.90 -2.50 5.69
N GLU A 93 -17.42 -2.67 6.91
CA GLU A 93 -18.76 -3.23 7.15
C GLU A 93 -19.86 -2.33 6.59
N ILE A 94 -19.77 -1.01 6.84
CA ILE A 94 -20.71 -0.03 6.24
C ILE A 94 -20.62 -0.07 4.72
N VAL A 95 -19.42 -0.10 4.16
CA VAL A 95 -19.20 -0.18 2.70
C VAL A 95 -19.88 -1.42 2.11
N ARG A 96 -19.67 -2.60 2.71
CA ARG A 96 -20.25 -3.88 2.23
C ARG A 96 -21.78 -3.93 2.35
N ALA A 97 -22.36 -3.19 3.28
CA ALA A 97 -23.82 -3.06 3.38
C ALA A 97 -24.44 -2.25 2.22
N HIS A 98 -23.66 -1.43 1.52
CA HIS A 98 -24.12 -0.58 0.43
C HIS A 98 -23.76 -1.12 -0.96
N VAL A 99 -22.67 -1.90 -1.08
CA VAL A 99 -22.13 -2.36 -2.35
C VAL A 99 -21.72 -3.82 -2.23
N GLU A 100 -22.21 -4.66 -3.13
CA GLU A 100 -21.98 -6.10 -3.10
C GLU A 100 -20.52 -6.47 -3.40
N ARG A 101 -19.92 -5.85 -4.41
CA ARG A 101 -18.53 -6.12 -4.80
C ARG A 101 -17.60 -5.00 -4.36
N VAL A 102 -16.76 -5.33 -3.39
CA VAL A 102 -15.78 -4.44 -2.80
C VAL A 102 -14.40 -5.08 -2.86
N GLU A 103 -13.41 -4.34 -3.32
CA GLU A 103 -12.00 -4.72 -3.26
C GLU A 103 -11.30 -3.78 -2.27
N VAL A 104 -11.05 -4.28 -1.07
CA VAL A 104 -10.28 -3.57 -0.04
C VAL A 104 -8.81 -3.58 -0.46
N VAL A 105 -8.18 -2.41 -0.46
CA VAL A 105 -6.78 -2.23 -0.92
C VAL A 105 -5.86 -1.95 0.26
N GLY A 106 -6.39 -1.27 1.28
CA GLY A 106 -5.70 -0.90 2.50
C GLY A 106 -6.68 -0.75 3.66
N LEU A 107 -6.21 -0.32 4.81
CA LEU A 107 -7.09 -0.06 5.96
C LEU A 107 -8.08 1.09 5.71
N ASP A 108 -7.72 2.01 4.82
CA ASP A 108 -8.39 3.27 4.58
C ASP A 108 -8.99 3.40 3.19
N GLU A 109 -8.77 2.44 2.28
CA GLU A 109 -9.21 2.58 0.90
C GLU A 109 -9.79 1.30 0.30
N ALA A 110 -10.80 1.47 -0.57
CA ALA A 110 -11.42 0.38 -1.30
C ALA A 110 -11.92 0.81 -2.68
N TYR A 111 -11.92 -0.13 -3.64
CA TYR A 111 -12.68 0.00 -4.88
C TYR A 111 -14.05 -0.67 -4.75
N LEU A 112 -15.06 0.01 -5.27
CA LEU A 112 -16.45 -0.43 -5.23
C LEU A 112 -17.00 -0.58 -6.66
N ASP A 113 -17.63 -1.72 -6.93
CA ASP A 113 -18.33 -1.96 -8.21
C ASP A 113 -19.72 -1.30 -8.16
N LEU A 114 -19.90 -0.30 -8.98
CA LEU A 114 -21.17 0.43 -9.09
C LEU A 114 -22.07 -0.09 -10.22
N THR A 115 -21.65 -1.18 -10.88
CA THR A 115 -22.42 -1.78 -11.98
C THR A 115 -23.79 -2.25 -11.46
N GLY A 116 -24.85 -1.83 -12.16
CA GLY A 116 -26.21 -2.17 -11.75
C GLY A 116 -26.88 -1.23 -10.75
N LEU A 117 -26.14 -0.29 -10.16
CA LEU A 117 -26.75 0.73 -9.31
C LEU A 117 -27.55 1.73 -10.16
N PHE A 118 -28.81 1.98 -9.76
CA PHE A 118 -29.68 2.94 -10.46
C PHE A 118 -29.11 4.37 -10.43
N SER A 119 -28.54 4.79 -9.32
CA SER A 119 -27.96 6.11 -9.13
C SER A 119 -26.62 6.04 -8.36
N PRO A 120 -25.50 5.74 -9.05
CA PRO A 120 -24.19 5.57 -8.44
C PRO A 120 -23.76 6.75 -7.57
N ARG A 121 -23.93 7.99 -8.08
CA ARG A 121 -23.57 9.22 -7.36
C ARG A 121 -24.35 9.38 -6.05
N ALA A 122 -25.68 9.13 -6.07
CA ALA A 122 -26.50 9.23 -4.87
C ALA A 122 -26.18 8.13 -3.86
N ALA A 123 -25.91 6.92 -4.34
CA ALA A 123 -25.49 5.79 -3.49
C ALA A 123 -24.20 6.13 -2.75
N MET A 124 -23.18 6.62 -3.44
CA MET A 124 -21.90 7.00 -2.80
C MET A 124 -22.06 8.19 -1.84
N ARG A 125 -22.91 9.18 -2.14
CA ARG A 125 -23.19 10.25 -1.17
C ARG A 125 -23.86 9.76 0.10
N ARG A 126 -24.81 8.79 0.00
CA ARG A 126 -25.42 8.15 1.17
C ARG A 126 -24.38 7.35 1.97
N LEU A 127 -23.52 6.59 1.29
CA LEU A 127 -22.47 5.82 1.91
C LEU A 127 -21.52 6.71 2.75
N ILE A 128 -20.97 7.78 2.15
CA ILE A 128 -20.05 8.65 2.90
C ILE A 128 -20.74 9.41 4.03
N ALA A 129 -22.02 9.76 3.88
CA ALA A 129 -22.81 10.37 4.96
C ALA A 129 -23.01 9.40 6.13
N GLU A 130 -23.28 8.11 5.86
CA GLU A 130 -23.40 7.08 6.90
C GLU A 130 -22.06 6.80 7.58
N ILE A 131 -20.96 6.69 6.81
CA ILE A 131 -19.61 6.54 7.39
C ILE A 131 -19.36 7.72 8.34
N GLY A 132 -19.57 8.96 7.89
CA GLY A 132 -19.36 10.15 8.72
C GLY A 132 -20.22 10.17 9.97
N ALA A 133 -21.50 9.79 9.88
CA ALA A 133 -22.42 9.77 11.01
C ALA A 133 -22.08 8.70 12.06
N ARG A 134 -21.58 7.53 11.63
CA ARG A 134 -21.29 6.39 12.52
C ARG A 134 -19.86 6.42 13.07
N THR A 135 -18.92 6.90 12.26
CA THR A 135 -17.48 6.79 12.59
C THR A 135 -16.78 8.13 12.81
N GLU A 136 -17.45 9.25 12.57
CA GLU A 136 -16.85 10.61 12.56
C GLU A 136 -15.67 10.76 11.56
N LEU A 137 -15.47 9.81 10.66
CA LEU A 137 -14.43 9.88 9.64
C LEU A 137 -14.95 10.54 8.38
N THR A 138 -14.11 11.36 7.75
CA THR A 138 -14.37 11.90 6.41
C THR A 138 -13.74 11.02 5.35
N CYS A 139 -14.43 10.90 4.22
CA CYS A 139 -13.94 10.12 3.07
C CYS A 139 -13.97 10.98 1.80
N SER A 140 -12.97 10.79 0.98
CA SER A 140 -12.94 11.28 -0.40
C SER A 140 -13.33 10.17 -1.37
N VAL A 141 -14.14 10.49 -2.37
CA VAL A 141 -14.64 9.53 -3.36
C VAL A 141 -14.36 10.02 -4.77
N GLY A 142 -13.77 9.13 -5.55
CA GLY A 142 -13.64 9.28 -6.99
C GLY A 142 -14.50 8.26 -7.73
N ILE A 143 -15.25 8.68 -8.74
CA ILE A 143 -16.08 7.78 -9.57
C ILE A 143 -15.64 7.90 -11.03
N GLY A 144 -15.50 6.75 -11.70
CA GLY A 144 -15.10 6.71 -13.10
C GLY A 144 -15.40 5.38 -13.79
N PRO A 145 -14.97 5.23 -15.05
CA PRO A 145 -15.19 4.02 -15.83
C PRO A 145 -14.30 2.84 -15.38
N ASN A 146 -13.20 3.11 -14.67
CA ASN A 146 -12.25 2.10 -14.24
C ASN A 146 -11.52 2.52 -12.94
N LYS A 147 -10.74 1.60 -12.36
CA LYS A 147 -10.00 1.82 -11.11
C LYS A 147 -9.03 3.00 -11.19
N LEU A 148 -8.40 3.21 -12.33
CA LEU A 148 -7.37 4.25 -12.48
C LEU A 148 -7.98 5.65 -12.44
N VAL A 149 -9.07 5.88 -13.18
CA VAL A 149 -9.82 7.15 -13.15
C VAL A 149 -10.39 7.38 -11.74
N ALA A 150 -11.01 6.35 -11.14
CA ALA A 150 -11.60 6.45 -9.82
C ALA A 150 -10.56 6.83 -8.74
N LYS A 151 -9.37 6.20 -8.76
CA LYS A 151 -8.29 6.51 -7.80
C LYS A 151 -7.78 7.94 -7.94
N VAL A 152 -7.46 8.37 -9.16
CA VAL A 152 -6.94 9.74 -9.38
C VAL A 152 -8.02 10.79 -9.06
N ALA A 153 -9.30 10.48 -9.36
CA ALA A 153 -10.41 11.36 -9.02
C ALA A 153 -10.59 11.50 -7.50
N SER A 154 -10.44 10.42 -6.71
CA SER A 154 -10.58 10.50 -5.26
C SER A 154 -9.50 11.35 -4.59
N ASP A 155 -8.31 11.42 -5.18
CA ASP A 155 -7.20 12.23 -4.66
C ASP A 155 -7.26 13.70 -5.08
N ALA A 156 -8.05 14.04 -6.14
CA ALA A 156 -8.00 15.33 -6.80
C ALA A 156 -8.50 16.51 -5.95
N GLU A 157 -9.41 16.26 -5.01
CA GLU A 157 -10.05 17.30 -4.19
C GLU A 157 -10.09 16.93 -2.70
N LYS A 158 -9.09 16.17 -2.21
CA LYS A 158 -8.96 15.85 -0.77
C LYS A 158 -8.74 17.11 0.07
N PRO A 159 -9.29 17.20 1.28
CA PRO A 159 -10.19 16.25 1.97
C PRO A 159 -11.67 16.39 1.59
N ALA A 160 -12.47 15.37 1.90
CA ALA A 160 -13.92 15.32 1.69
C ALA A 160 -14.34 15.56 0.22
N GLY A 161 -13.45 15.22 -0.73
CA GLY A 161 -13.67 15.38 -2.15
C GLY A 161 -14.69 14.38 -2.72
N PHE A 162 -15.48 14.82 -3.69
CA PHE A 162 -16.41 13.98 -4.43
C PHE A 162 -16.33 14.26 -5.92
N VAL A 163 -15.48 13.54 -6.61
CA VAL A 163 -15.12 13.82 -8.01
C VAL A 163 -15.60 12.69 -8.91
N VAL A 164 -16.29 13.05 -10.00
CA VAL A 164 -16.80 12.13 -11.00
C VAL A 164 -16.25 12.51 -12.35
N LEU A 165 -15.56 11.59 -13.01
CA LEU A 165 -14.90 11.84 -14.29
C LEU A 165 -15.17 10.70 -15.28
N THR A 166 -15.39 11.05 -16.54
CA THR A 166 -15.19 10.11 -17.65
C THR A 166 -13.69 9.98 -17.93
N ARG A 167 -13.30 9.02 -18.76
CA ARG A 167 -11.90 8.87 -19.18
C ARG A 167 -11.40 10.11 -19.92
N GLU A 168 -12.18 10.67 -20.82
CA GLU A 168 -11.88 11.86 -21.60
C GLU A 168 -11.69 13.08 -20.71
N GLN A 169 -12.57 13.23 -19.70
CA GLN A 169 -12.45 14.31 -18.70
C GLN A 169 -11.19 14.14 -17.84
N ALA A 170 -10.83 12.91 -17.46
CA ALA A 170 -9.60 12.63 -16.73
C ALA A 170 -8.35 12.96 -17.57
N CYS A 171 -8.31 12.52 -18.84
CA CYS A 171 -7.24 12.86 -19.76
C CYS A 171 -7.08 14.39 -19.92
N ALA A 172 -8.17 15.11 -20.10
CA ALA A 172 -8.14 16.57 -20.26
C ALA A 172 -7.71 17.27 -18.96
N ARG A 173 -8.31 16.91 -17.81
CA ARG A 173 -8.05 17.53 -16.51
C ARG A 173 -6.60 17.36 -16.07
N PHE A 174 -6.02 16.17 -16.29
CA PHE A 174 -4.69 15.83 -15.79
C PHE A 174 -3.61 15.83 -16.88
N ALA A 175 -3.90 16.33 -18.07
CA ALA A 175 -2.94 16.35 -19.20
C ALA A 175 -1.59 16.99 -18.82
N GLN A 176 -1.60 18.06 -18.02
CA GLN A 176 -0.40 18.79 -17.58
C GLN A 176 0.17 18.29 -16.25
N ALA A 177 -0.46 17.31 -15.62
CA ALA A 177 0.05 16.74 -14.36
C ALA A 177 1.31 15.91 -14.59
N ALA A 178 2.17 15.86 -13.57
CA ALA A 178 3.34 14.98 -13.59
C ALA A 178 2.93 13.52 -13.71
N PRO A 179 3.70 12.65 -14.41
CA PRO A 179 3.37 11.25 -14.61
C PRO A 179 3.18 10.46 -13.30
N GLY A 180 3.86 10.86 -12.23
CA GLY A 180 3.73 10.25 -10.90
C GLY A 180 2.37 10.43 -10.23
N LEU A 181 1.44 11.22 -10.79
CA LEU A 181 0.05 11.29 -10.36
C LEU A 181 -0.65 9.92 -10.48
N VAL A 182 -0.27 9.14 -11.49
CA VAL A 182 -0.92 7.87 -11.80
C VAL A 182 -0.27 6.74 -11.02
N PRO A 183 -1.04 5.93 -10.27
CA PRO A 183 -0.52 4.75 -9.56
C PRO A 183 0.31 3.85 -10.48
N GLY A 184 1.47 3.39 -9.98
CA GLY A 184 2.42 2.56 -10.74
C GLY A 184 3.48 3.34 -11.51
N ILE A 185 3.44 4.68 -11.52
CA ILE A 185 4.51 5.53 -12.03
C ILE A 185 5.22 6.20 -10.84
N GLY A 186 6.16 5.48 -10.24
CA GLY A 186 6.95 5.99 -9.12
C GLY A 186 8.06 6.98 -9.56
N PRO A 187 8.76 7.62 -8.59
CA PRO A 187 9.77 8.64 -8.86
C PRO A 187 10.87 8.20 -9.83
N LYS A 188 11.34 6.94 -9.72
CA LYS A 188 12.36 6.39 -10.64
C LYS A 188 11.86 6.28 -12.09
N THR A 189 10.62 5.85 -12.28
CA THR A 189 10.01 5.77 -13.60
C THR A 189 9.75 7.15 -14.17
N ALA A 190 9.25 8.08 -13.33
CA ALA A 190 9.03 9.47 -13.73
C ALA A 190 10.34 10.18 -14.12
N ALA A 191 11.45 9.95 -13.41
CA ALA A 191 12.77 10.46 -13.78
C ALA A 191 13.22 9.93 -15.15
N ARG A 192 13.06 8.63 -15.41
CA ARG A 192 13.39 8.03 -16.71
C ARG A 192 12.49 8.53 -17.85
N LEU A 193 11.23 8.87 -17.58
CA LEU A 193 10.35 9.53 -18.55
C LEU A 193 10.83 10.95 -18.84
N ALA A 194 11.25 11.69 -17.83
CA ALA A 194 11.79 13.04 -17.98
C ALA A 194 13.08 13.07 -18.82
N GLU A 195 13.94 12.04 -18.78
CA GLU A 195 15.09 11.89 -19.69
C GLU A 195 14.68 11.83 -21.17
N LEU A 196 13.45 11.43 -21.48
CA LEU A 196 12.86 11.44 -22.82
C LEU A 196 12.07 12.73 -23.13
N GLY A 197 12.07 13.73 -22.23
CA GLY A 197 11.26 14.92 -22.33
C GLY A 197 9.78 14.73 -21.99
N LEU A 198 9.39 13.54 -21.51
CA LEU A 198 8.00 13.19 -21.18
C LEU A 198 7.70 13.53 -19.72
N THR A 199 7.47 14.82 -19.45
CA THR A 199 7.29 15.36 -18.08
C THR A 199 5.83 15.49 -17.65
N THR A 200 4.87 15.29 -18.57
CA THR A 200 3.43 15.36 -18.28
C THR A 200 2.70 14.10 -18.73
N LEU A 201 1.55 13.81 -18.11
CA LEU A 201 0.70 12.69 -18.52
C LEU A 201 0.27 12.77 -19.98
N GLY A 202 -0.11 13.98 -20.44
CA GLY A 202 -0.46 14.20 -21.85
C GLY A 202 0.71 13.84 -22.80
N ALA A 203 1.92 14.23 -22.45
CA ALA A 203 3.11 13.90 -23.25
C ALA A 203 3.38 12.39 -23.29
N VAL A 204 3.26 11.71 -22.14
CA VAL A 204 3.42 10.24 -22.08
C VAL A 204 2.33 9.52 -22.87
N GLY A 205 1.06 9.99 -22.75
CA GLY A 205 -0.07 9.41 -23.46
C GLY A 205 -0.01 9.58 -24.99
N ALA A 206 0.62 10.66 -25.46
CA ALA A 206 0.83 10.96 -26.89
C ALA A 206 2.12 10.36 -27.45
N ALA A 207 3.02 9.88 -26.60
CA ALA A 207 4.30 9.30 -27.05
C ALA A 207 4.07 8.04 -27.89
N PRO A 208 4.88 7.81 -28.95
CA PRO A 208 4.85 6.55 -29.68
C PRO A 208 5.12 5.37 -28.76
N GLU A 209 4.28 4.33 -28.83
CA GLU A 209 4.44 3.13 -28.02
C GLU A 209 5.82 2.48 -28.21
N SER A 210 6.32 2.49 -29.46
CA SER A 210 7.65 1.96 -29.78
C SER A 210 8.79 2.66 -29.00
N ALA A 211 8.68 3.97 -28.77
CA ALA A 211 9.67 4.72 -27.97
C ALA A 211 9.62 4.33 -26.49
N LEU A 212 8.41 4.17 -25.93
CA LEU A 212 8.24 3.70 -24.58
C LEU A 212 8.72 2.25 -24.40
N VAL A 213 8.39 1.37 -25.34
CA VAL A 213 8.84 -0.04 -25.34
C VAL A 213 10.36 -0.13 -25.44
N GLN A 214 10.99 0.65 -26.30
CA GLN A 214 12.46 0.68 -26.44
C GLN A 214 13.14 1.06 -25.12
N ARG A 215 12.59 2.02 -24.37
CA ARG A 215 13.19 2.54 -23.14
C ARG A 215 12.87 1.72 -21.89
N PHE A 216 11.66 1.14 -21.81
CA PHE A 216 11.13 0.51 -20.59
C PHE A 216 10.90 -1.00 -20.73
N GLY A 217 11.03 -1.54 -21.93
CA GLY A 217 10.70 -2.93 -22.26
C GLY A 217 9.24 -3.13 -22.66
N PRO A 218 8.91 -4.30 -23.24
CA PRO A 218 7.62 -4.53 -23.89
C PRO A 218 6.42 -4.41 -22.95
N ASN A 219 6.54 -4.89 -21.71
CA ASN A 219 5.42 -4.86 -20.77
C ASN A 219 5.23 -3.46 -20.16
N LEU A 220 6.29 -2.89 -19.58
CA LEU A 220 6.17 -1.61 -18.89
C LEU A 220 5.96 -0.45 -19.88
N GLY A 221 6.59 -0.48 -21.06
CA GLY A 221 6.42 0.57 -22.08
C GLY A 221 4.98 0.71 -22.55
N VAL A 222 4.32 -0.40 -22.89
CA VAL A 222 2.90 -0.42 -23.27
C VAL A 222 2.03 0.06 -22.11
N GLU A 223 2.28 -0.45 -20.89
CA GLU A 223 1.50 -0.11 -19.70
C GLU A 223 1.61 1.38 -19.33
N LEU A 224 2.77 2.01 -19.49
CA LEU A 224 2.94 3.44 -19.22
C LEU A 224 2.08 4.29 -20.16
N GLY A 225 2.04 3.97 -21.46
CA GLY A 225 1.17 4.66 -22.42
C GLY A 225 -0.31 4.50 -22.09
N ARG A 226 -0.73 3.28 -21.78
CA ARG A 226 -2.12 2.98 -21.36
C ARG A 226 -2.52 3.75 -20.10
N ARG A 227 -1.69 3.70 -19.05
CA ARG A 227 -1.94 4.44 -17.79
C ARG A 227 -2.03 5.93 -18.01
N ALA A 228 -1.16 6.51 -18.83
CA ALA A 228 -1.19 7.94 -19.13
C ALA A 228 -2.45 8.36 -19.90
N ARG A 229 -3.09 7.43 -20.61
CA ARG A 229 -4.41 7.62 -21.26
C ARG A 229 -5.58 7.17 -20.39
N PHE A 230 -5.35 6.89 -19.10
CA PHE A 230 -6.35 6.39 -18.16
C PHE A 230 -7.07 5.12 -18.62
N GLU A 231 -6.37 4.24 -19.35
CA GLU A 231 -6.85 2.93 -19.78
C GLU A 231 -6.49 1.88 -18.72
N HIS A 232 -7.48 1.11 -18.27
CA HIS A 232 -7.29 0.07 -17.26
C HIS A 232 -8.41 -0.97 -17.35
N ASP A 233 -8.02 -2.26 -17.41
CA ASP A 233 -8.96 -3.37 -17.61
C ASP A 233 -9.19 -4.20 -16.32
N GLY A 234 -8.62 -3.78 -15.17
CA GLY A 234 -8.71 -4.53 -13.93
C GLY A 234 -10.13 -4.61 -13.35
N VAL A 235 -10.60 -5.82 -13.12
CA VAL A 235 -11.89 -6.10 -12.50
C VAL A 235 -11.81 -5.92 -10.98
N ILE A 236 -12.90 -5.41 -10.37
CA ILE A 236 -13.03 -5.29 -8.91
C ILE A 236 -13.25 -6.69 -8.31
N GLY A 237 -12.54 -6.97 -7.20
CA GLY A 237 -12.68 -8.23 -6.48
C GLY A 237 -12.04 -9.43 -7.18
N ALA A 238 -11.18 -9.22 -8.17
CA ALA A 238 -10.40 -10.31 -8.73
C ALA A 238 -9.53 -10.92 -7.63
N ALA A 239 -9.71 -12.22 -7.38
CA ALA A 239 -8.96 -12.95 -6.37
C ALA A 239 -7.45 -12.82 -6.64
N ARG A 240 -6.71 -12.16 -5.77
CA ARG A 240 -5.25 -12.10 -5.83
C ARG A 240 -4.69 -13.34 -5.14
N LYS A 241 -3.99 -14.17 -5.90
CA LYS A 241 -3.27 -15.29 -5.33
C LYS A 241 -2.07 -14.74 -4.55
N VAL A 242 -2.00 -15.04 -3.25
CA VAL A 242 -0.82 -14.75 -2.46
C VAL A 242 0.29 -15.69 -2.94
N VAL A 243 1.36 -15.14 -3.49
CA VAL A 243 2.47 -15.90 -4.08
C VAL A 243 3.69 -15.98 -3.19
N SER A 244 3.77 -15.12 -2.17
CA SER A 244 4.86 -15.09 -1.19
C SER A 244 4.43 -14.36 0.06
N GLU A 245 5.11 -14.66 1.17
CA GLU A 245 5.01 -13.97 2.45
C GLU A 245 6.41 -13.70 2.98
N SER A 246 6.63 -12.56 3.67
CA SER A 246 7.94 -12.17 4.18
C SER A 246 7.84 -11.44 5.51
N ARG A 247 8.95 -11.42 6.25
CA ARG A 247 9.18 -10.54 7.39
C ARG A 247 10.49 -9.80 7.17
N GLU A 248 10.48 -8.49 7.38
CA GLU A 248 11.67 -7.63 7.22
C GLU A 248 11.79 -6.71 8.44
N ARG A 249 13.02 -6.53 8.92
CA ARG A 249 13.32 -5.62 10.02
C ARG A 249 14.39 -4.62 9.61
N THR A 250 14.07 -3.32 9.70
CA THR A 250 15.09 -2.25 9.65
C THR A 250 15.59 -2.03 11.07
N PHE A 251 16.86 -2.24 11.30
CA PHE A 251 17.48 -2.04 12.61
C PHE A 251 17.60 -0.55 12.93
N ASP A 252 17.49 -0.16 14.19
CA ASP A 252 17.68 1.22 14.64
C ASP A 252 19.12 1.71 14.37
N TYR A 253 20.07 0.81 14.50
CA TYR A 253 21.49 1.01 14.16
C TYR A 253 21.97 -0.10 13.25
N ASP A 254 22.99 0.19 12.41
CA ASP A 254 23.53 -0.83 11.51
C ASP A 254 24.24 -1.94 12.33
N VAL A 255 23.95 -3.20 12.02
CA VAL A 255 24.41 -4.37 12.76
C VAL A 255 25.56 -5.05 12.03
N SER A 256 26.71 -5.21 12.73
CA SER A 256 27.88 -5.94 12.22
C SER A 256 28.05 -7.30 12.89
N ASP A 257 27.41 -7.53 14.04
CA ASP A 257 27.53 -8.78 14.77
C ASP A 257 26.76 -9.92 14.09
N PRO A 258 27.47 -10.97 13.62
CA PRO A 258 26.81 -12.12 12.99
C PRO A 258 25.87 -12.89 13.94
N ALA A 259 26.10 -12.83 15.25
CA ALA A 259 25.23 -13.50 16.22
C ALA A 259 23.87 -12.79 16.30
N GLN A 260 23.89 -11.47 16.39
CA GLN A 260 22.68 -10.64 16.39
C GLN A 260 21.88 -10.77 15.08
N LEU A 261 22.56 -10.84 13.92
CA LEU A 261 21.90 -11.07 12.64
C LEU A 261 21.22 -12.45 12.60
N ARG A 262 21.87 -13.50 13.11
CA ARG A 262 21.29 -14.85 13.18
C ARG A 262 20.07 -14.87 14.08
N GLU A 263 20.15 -14.31 15.28
CA GLU A 263 19.03 -14.22 16.22
C GLU A 263 17.83 -13.48 15.63
N SER A 264 18.07 -12.32 15.01
CA SER A 264 17.03 -11.56 14.33
C SER A 264 16.37 -12.34 13.19
N LEU A 265 17.16 -13.09 12.41
CA LEU A 265 16.63 -13.92 11.32
C LEU A 265 15.80 -15.10 11.85
N GLN A 266 16.21 -15.72 12.96
CA GLN A 266 15.45 -16.78 13.64
C GLN A 266 14.08 -16.24 14.09
N THR A 267 14.06 -15.14 14.83
CA THR A 267 12.80 -14.50 15.28
C THR A 267 11.85 -14.23 14.11
N MET A 268 12.35 -13.63 13.04
CA MET A 268 11.52 -13.36 11.85
C MET A 268 11.05 -14.64 11.15
N THR A 269 11.83 -15.72 11.22
CA THR A 269 11.42 -17.01 10.64
C THR A 269 10.29 -17.64 11.46
N ASP A 270 10.37 -17.56 12.80
CA ASP A 270 9.33 -18.03 13.71
C ASP A 270 8.00 -17.32 13.44
N GLU A 271 8.02 -15.99 13.37
CA GLU A 271 6.85 -15.16 13.04
C GLU A 271 6.27 -15.49 11.65
N LEU A 272 7.13 -15.63 10.64
CA LEU A 272 6.72 -15.96 9.28
C LEU A 272 6.08 -17.34 9.19
N CYS A 273 6.69 -18.36 9.80
CA CYS A 273 6.19 -19.73 9.76
C CYS A 273 4.89 -19.87 10.56
N ALA A 274 4.76 -19.17 11.70
CA ALA A 274 3.51 -19.11 12.46
C ALA A 274 2.37 -18.54 11.60
N SER A 275 2.62 -17.44 10.87
CA SER A 275 1.64 -16.85 9.95
C SER A 275 1.30 -17.78 8.78
N LEU A 276 2.29 -18.42 8.15
CA LEU A 276 2.07 -19.41 7.08
C LEU A 276 1.19 -20.56 7.55
N HIS A 277 1.47 -21.07 8.75
CA HIS A 277 0.73 -22.17 9.35
C HIS A 277 -0.71 -21.77 9.66
N ALA A 278 -0.93 -20.58 10.26
CA ALA A 278 -2.27 -20.05 10.56
C ALA A 278 -3.14 -19.91 9.31
N HIS A 279 -2.53 -19.63 8.14
CA HIS A 279 -3.25 -19.49 6.87
C HIS A 279 -3.25 -20.78 6.02
N GLY A 280 -2.79 -21.92 6.53
CA GLY A 280 -2.69 -23.18 5.78
C GLY A 280 -1.83 -23.06 4.51
N ARG A 281 -0.76 -22.27 4.56
CA ARG A 281 0.14 -22.02 3.43
C ARG A 281 1.49 -22.69 3.63
N SER A 282 2.07 -23.15 2.54
CA SER A 282 3.45 -23.65 2.50
C SER A 282 4.12 -23.20 1.22
N GLY A 283 5.45 -23.06 1.20
CA GLY A 283 6.16 -22.58 0.02
C GLY A 283 7.49 -23.28 -0.24
N ARG A 284 8.00 -23.16 -1.45
CA ARG A 284 9.20 -23.89 -1.89
C ARG A 284 10.45 -23.02 -1.98
N THR A 285 10.32 -21.72 -2.15
CA THR A 285 11.47 -20.84 -2.33
C THR A 285 11.66 -19.99 -1.09
N ILE A 286 12.72 -20.28 -0.36
CA ILE A 286 13.12 -19.54 0.84
C ILE A 286 14.20 -18.56 0.44
N GLY A 287 14.03 -17.29 0.79
CA GLY A 287 14.97 -16.23 0.44
C GLY A 287 15.25 -15.31 1.60
N ILE A 288 16.39 -14.63 1.53
CA ILE A 288 16.74 -13.54 2.43
C ILE A 288 16.95 -12.26 1.64
N LYS A 289 16.67 -11.13 2.29
CA LYS A 289 16.96 -9.78 1.80
C LYS A 289 17.87 -9.10 2.81
N ILE A 290 18.95 -8.52 2.31
CA ILE A 290 19.93 -7.83 3.12
C ILE A 290 20.14 -6.46 2.50
N ARG A 291 19.96 -5.39 3.29
CA ARG A 291 20.35 -4.04 2.89
C ARG A 291 21.49 -3.58 3.79
N LEU A 292 22.57 -3.12 3.18
CA LEU A 292 23.74 -2.65 3.88
C LEU A 292 23.60 -1.16 4.27
N ASP A 293 24.54 -0.65 5.04
CA ASP A 293 24.63 0.74 5.52
C ASP A 293 24.71 1.78 4.39
N ASP A 294 25.25 1.39 3.22
CA ASP A 294 25.30 2.20 1.99
C ASP A 294 24.03 2.10 1.12
N PHE A 295 22.96 1.49 1.64
CA PHE A 295 21.71 1.21 0.96
C PHE A 295 21.79 0.22 -0.21
N SER A 296 22.93 -0.38 -0.50
CA SER A 296 23.01 -1.50 -1.42
C SER A 296 22.18 -2.68 -0.87
N THR A 297 21.47 -3.36 -1.77
CA THR A 297 20.56 -4.46 -1.39
C THR A 297 20.94 -5.73 -2.14
N ALA A 298 21.11 -6.81 -1.39
CA ALA A 298 21.28 -8.16 -1.92
C ALA A 298 20.10 -9.04 -1.56
N THR A 299 19.70 -9.91 -2.48
CA THR A 299 18.77 -11.00 -2.22
C THR A 299 19.42 -12.31 -2.54
N ARG A 300 19.16 -13.33 -1.73
CA ARG A 300 19.60 -14.72 -1.97
C ARG A 300 18.41 -15.63 -1.75
N ALA A 301 18.28 -16.68 -2.55
CA ALA A 301 17.16 -17.59 -2.44
C ALA A 301 17.59 -19.02 -2.77
N HIS A 302 16.93 -19.98 -2.16
CA HIS A 302 17.08 -21.41 -2.42
C HIS A 302 15.70 -22.05 -2.55
N THR A 303 15.51 -22.85 -3.60
CA THR A 303 14.26 -23.57 -3.83
C THR A 303 14.45 -25.02 -3.39
N ILE A 304 13.60 -25.49 -2.49
CA ILE A 304 13.59 -26.86 -1.96
C ILE A 304 12.61 -27.74 -2.75
N GLU A 305 12.75 -29.06 -2.64
CA GLU A 305 11.95 -30.01 -3.41
C GLU A 305 10.46 -29.98 -3.04
N ALA A 306 10.14 -30.00 -1.73
CA ALA A 306 8.76 -29.98 -1.23
C ALA A 306 8.42 -28.65 -0.57
N PRO A 307 7.18 -28.14 -0.71
CA PRO A 307 6.74 -26.97 0.03
C PRO A 307 6.81 -27.18 1.53
N THR A 308 7.13 -26.14 2.29
CA THR A 308 7.18 -26.22 3.77
C THR A 308 6.71 -24.91 4.40
N ASN A 309 6.20 -25.02 5.63
CA ASN A 309 6.01 -23.94 6.61
C ASN A 309 6.66 -24.35 7.96
N ASP A 310 7.48 -25.40 7.93
CA ASP A 310 8.23 -25.88 9.09
C ASP A 310 9.35 -24.89 9.44
N VAL A 311 9.33 -24.40 10.68
CA VAL A 311 10.24 -23.35 11.15
C VAL A 311 11.70 -23.77 11.10
N GLU A 312 12.02 -25.03 11.51
CA GLU A 312 13.42 -25.52 11.54
C GLU A 312 14.00 -25.56 10.13
N ARG A 313 13.19 -26.03 9.16
CA ARG A 313 13.60 -26.12 7.76
C ARG A 313 13.80 -24.75 7.14
N VAL A 314 12.86 -23.81 7.34
CA VAL A 314 12.96 -22.44 6.81
C VAL A 314 14.15 -21.72 7.44
N THR A 315 14.31 -21.80 8.76
CA THR A 315 15.43 -21.20 9.50
C THR A 315 16.78 -21.75 9.04
N SER A 316 16.92 -23.07 8.90
CA SER A 316 18.16 -23.71 8.44
C SER A 316 18.60 -23.18 7.07
N VAL A 317 17.66 -23.05 6.13
CA VAL A 317 17.94 -22.51 4.79
C VAL A 317 18.30 -21.04 4.86
N ALA A 318 17.53 -20.23 5.61
CA ALA A 318 17.77 -18.79 5.72
C ALA A 318 19.12 -18.47 6.37
N LEU A 319 19.48 -19.18 7.44
CA LEU A 319 20.79 -19.02 8.10
C LEU A 319 21.95 -19.44 7.20
N ARG A 320 21.80 -20.52 6.44
CA ARG A 320 22.81 -20.92 5.44
C ARG A 320 23.01 -19.84 4.38
N LEU A 321 21.94 -19.27 3.82
CA LEU A 321 22.02 -18.19 2.86
C LEU A 321 22.69 -16.93 3.43
N LEU A 322 22.42 -16.61 4.70
CA LEU A 322 23.09 -15.51 5.40
C LEU A 322 24.59 -15.78 5.58
N ALA A 323 24.96 -17.00 5.98
CA ALA A 323 26.36 -17.41 6.15
C ALA A 323 27.13 -17.41 4.81
N GLU A 324 26.52 -17.91 3.74
CA GLU A 324 27.10 -17.90 2.39
C GLU A 324 27.27 -16.48 1.83
N TYR A 325 26.33 -15.57 2.12
CA TYR A 325 26.45 -14.17 1.70
C TYR A 325 27.55 -13.42 2.46
N ALA A 326 27.70 -13.72 3.74
CA ALA A 326 28.71 -13.13 4.65
C ALA A 326 28.84 -11.60 4.47
N PRO A 327 27.91 -10.80 5.03
CA PRO A 327 27.91 -9.35 4.79
C PRO A 327 29.28 -8.73 5.15
N ALA A 328 29.92 -8.07 4.16
CA ALA A 328 31.20 -7.41 4.34
C ALA A 328 31.09 -6.02 5.00
N ARG A 329 29.87 -5.54 5.19
CA ARG A 329 29.54 -4.21 5.75
C ARG A 329 28.39 -4.36 6.76
N PRO A 330 28.21 -3.38 7.66
CA PRO A 330 27.09 -3.37 8.59
C PRO A 330 25.74 -3.48 7.88
N VAL A 331 24.83 -4.25 8.46
CA VAL A 331 23.50 -4.53 7.90
C VAL A 331 22.48 -3.55 8.48
N ARG A 332 21.82 -2.81 7.60
CA ARG A 332 20.75 -1.87 7.93
C ARG A 332 19.38 -2.53 8.03
N LEU A 333 19.09 -3.50 7.13
CA LEU A 333 17.83 -4.23 7.07
C LEU A 333 18.12 -5.68 6.77
N LEU A 334 17.41 -6.55 7.45
CA LEU A 334 17.40 -7.99 7.20
C LEU A 334 15.97 -8.45 7.03
N GLY A 335 15.75 -9.42 6.15
CA GLY A 335 14.44 -10.02 5.94
C GLY A 335 14.51 -11.46 5.48
N VAL A 336 13.42 -12.20 5.73
CA VAL A 336 13.19 -13.56 5.26
C VAL A 336 11.89 -13.63 4.47
N ARG A 337 11.83 -14.45 3.45
CA ARG A 337 10.69 -14.63 2.56
C ARG A 337 10.50 -16.10 2.23
N VAL A 338 9.25 -16.53 2.19
CA VAL A 338 8.83 -17.81 1.60
C VAL A 338 7.94 -17.51 0.38
N ALA A 339 8.30 -18.09 -0.76
CA ALA A 339 7.61 -17.86 -2.03
C ALA A 339 7.28 -19.18 -2.75
N GLY A 340 6.52 -19.08 -3.84
CA GLY A 340 5.95 -20.26 -4.48
C GLY A 340 4.93 -20.92 -3.58
N LEU A 341 4.06 -20.09 -2.96
CA LEU A 341 3.09 -20.56 -2.00
C LEU A 341 2.02 -21.43 -2.65
N THR A 342 1.73 -22.53 -1.98
CA THR A 342 0.58 -23.42 -2.19
C THR A 342 -0.32 -23.34 -0.97
N SER A 343 -1.61 -23.52 -1.16
CA SER A 343 -2.60 -23.59 -0.07
C SER A 343 -3.20 -25.00 -0.07
N ASP A 344 -3.21 -25.66 1.07
CA ASP A 344 -3.87 -26.96 1.27
C ASP A 344 -5.38 -26.81 1.46
N ALA A 345 -5.87 -25.57 1.64
CA ALA A 345 -7.30 -25.30 1.73
C ALA A 345 -7.93 -25.24 0.35
N PRO A 346 -9.14 -25.84 0.12
CA PRO A 346 -9.90 -25.58 -1.08
C PRO A 346 -10.16 -24.07 -1.16
N VAL A 347 -10.08 -23.52 -2.39
CA VAL A 347 -10.42 -22.11 -2.66
C VAL A 347 -11.90 -21.91 -2.31
N MET A 348 -12.19 -21.75 -1.04
CA MET A 348 -13.41 -21.09 -0.62
C MET A 348 -13.22 -19.63 -0.98
N LEU A 349 -14.14 -19.06 -1.72
CA LEU A 349 -14.30 -17.61 -1.85
C LEU A 349 -14.32 -17.05 -0.43
N ALA A 350 -13.16 -16.62 0.05
CA ALA A 350 -13.02 -16.07 1.38
C ALA A 350 -13.70 -14.72 1.40
N VAL A 351 -14.94 -14.73 1.80
CA VAL A 351 -15.47 -13.69 2.67
C VAL A 351 -14.58 -13.80 3.91
N SER A 352 -13.54 -13.01 4.01
CA SER A 352 -12.63 -13.03 5.15
C SER A 352 -13.36 -12.49 6.36
N THR A 353 -13.97 -13.41 7.10
CA THR A 353 -14.36 -13.24 8.49
C THR A 353 -13.24 -13.86 9.34
N ASP A 354 -12.06 -13.29 9.35
CA ASP A 354 -11.03 -13.65 10.34
C ASP A 354 -10.90 -12.53 11.35
N ALA A 355 -11.81 -12.61 12.33
CA ALA A 355 -11.56 -12.15 13.66
C ALA A 355 -11.21 -13.42 14.45
N ASP A 356 -9.95 -13.56 14.83
CA ASP A 356 -9.44 -14.24 16.01
C ASP A 356 -8.09 -14.89 15.72
N ALA A 357 -7.04 -14.15 15.94
CA ALA A 357 -5.76 -14.61 16.49
C ALA A 357 -4.95 -13.36 16.82
N ALA A 358 -5.16 -12.86 18.03
CA ALA A 358 -4.36 -11.79 18.59
C ALA A 358 -3.01 -12.36 19.04
N GLY A 359 -1.95 -11.84 18.45
CA GLY A 359 -0.61 -11.86 19.01
C GLY A 359 -0.08 -10.44 18.92
N ASP A 360 0.16 -9.84 20.07
CA ASP A 360 0.82 -8.54 20.22
C ASP A 360 2.20 -8.58 19.55
N ASP A 361 2.39 -7.91 18.44
CA ASP A 361 3.61 -7.24 17.96
C ASP A 361 3.65 -7.01 16.43
N ASP A 362 2.62 -6.35 15.86
CA ASP A 362 2.46 -6.20 14.40
C ASP A 362 2.75 -4.78 13.87
N SER A 363 3.61 -4.03 14.54
CA SER A 363 4.03 -2.70 14.04
C SER A 363 4.82 -2.73 12.72
N ASN A 364 5.23 -3.91 12.25
CA ASN A 364 6.06 -4.06 11.04
C ASN A 364 5.30 -4.45 9.76
N GLU A 365 4.13 -5.08 9.85
CA GLU A 365 3.42 -5.62 8.67
C GLU A 365 2.80 -4.53 7.79
N VAL A 366 2.36 -3.42 8.40
CA VAL A 366 1.76 -2.28 7.66
C VAL A 366 2.83 -1.42 6.97
N LEU A 367 4.04 -1.37 7.53
CA LEU A 367 5.16 -0.66 6.89
C LEU A 367 5.65 -1.37 5.63
N ASP A 368 5.50 -2.69 5.53
CA ASP A 368 5.84 -3.46 4.32
C ASP A 368 4.86 -3.19 3.17
N GLN A 369 3.58 -2.95 3.44
CA GLN A 369 2.62 -2.56 2.40
C GLN A 369 2.86 -1.13 1.89
N LEU A 370 3.42 -0.24 2.72
CA LEU A 370 3.79 1.11 2.32
C LEU A 370 5.11 1.15 1.51
N SER A 371 6.03 0.21 1.73
CA SER A 371 7.32 0.15 1.00
C SER A 371 7.18 -0.36 -0.44
N LEU A 372 6.08 -1.00 -0.80
CA LEU A 372 5.78 -1.45 -2.18
C LEU A 372 5.17 -0.35 -3.06
N ARG A 373 4.89 0.84 -2.50
CA ARG A 373 4.26 1.98 -3.21
C ARG A 373 5.19 3.17 -3.46
N VAL A 374 6.50 3.02 -3.22
CA VAL A 374 7.50 4.06 -3.52
C VAL A 374 8.34 3.69 -4.73
#